data_719c35454f7e7b6c00d4cfcac6d2a102
#
_entry.id   719c35454f7e7b6c00d4cfcac6d2a102
#
_cell.length_a   1.000
_cell.length_b   1.000
_cell.length_c   1.000
_cell.angle_alpha   90.00
_cell.angle_beta   90.00
_cell.angle_gamma   90.00
#
_symmetry.space_group_name_H-M   'P 1'
#
loop_
_entity.id
_entity.type
_entity.pdbx_description
1 polymer ?
#
loop_
_entity_poly.entity_id
_entity_poly.type
_entity_poly.pdbx_seq_one_letter_code
_entity_poly.pdbx_strand_id
1 'polypeptide(L)'
;MIRSKNADITIEPLKLEEYGRCQNIWNMKTQPLTETWRSEIASGNRLVFIYKINGEFIGEGALVLEADDPDYTIPGRRVYISRMIVKKEYRNRGIGSKMLAFLIEKAKEMGFAEAAIGVDKDNANALHLYRKFGFTEVLFDGADEYGEFYKLLKRI
;
A
#
# COMPACT_ATOMS: atom_id res chain seq x y z
N MET A 1 -30.77 3.29 -27.71
CA MET A 1 -30.69 3.34 -26.25
C MET A 1 -29.24 3.43 -25.81
N ILE A 2 -28.92 4.45 -25.08
CA ILE A 2 -27.57 4.59 -24.53
C ILE A 2 -27.54 3.83 -23.21
N ARG A 3 -26.68 2.84 -23.14
CA ARG A 3 -26.46 2.09 -21.91
C ARG A 3 -25.25 2.67 -21.18
N SER A 4 -25.46 3.07 -19.93
CA SER A 4 -24.39 3.44 -19.03
C SER A 4 -23.46 2.23 -18.84
N LYS A 5 -22.20 2.39 -19.17
CA LYS A 5 -21.21 1.34 -18.92
C LYS A 5 -20.67 1.50 -17.50
N ASN A 6 -20.64 0.41 -16.75
CA ASN A 6 -19.90 0.38 -15.50
C ASN A 6 -18.42 0.61 -15.81
N ALA A 7 -17.74 1.35 -14.97
CA ALA A 7 -16.30 1.52 -15.08
C ALA A 7 -15.63 0.15 -14.94
N ASP A 8 -14.63 -0.09 -15.79
CA ASP A 8 -13.79 -1.28 -15.68
C ASP A 8 -12.76 -1.05 -14.59
N ILE A 9 -12.97 -1.64 -13.44
CA ILE A 9 -12.12 -1.51 -12.26
C ILE A 9 -11.34 -2.79 -12.06
N THR A 10 -10.01 -2.69 -12.03
CA THR A 10 -9.12 -3.82 -11.77
C THR A 10 -8.06 -3.44 -10.75
N ILE A 11 -7.52 -4.44 -10.04
CA ILE A 11 -6.31 -4.32 -9.24
C ILE A 11 -5.32 -5.31 -9.81
N GLU A 12 -4.21 -4.82 -10.34
CA GLU A 12 -3.26 -5.63 -11.10
C GLU A 12 -1.84 -5.42 -10.59
N PRO A 13 -1.00 -6.47 -10.65
CA PRO A 13 0.42 -6.30 -10.33
C PRO A 13 1.07 -5.34 -11.32
N LEU A 14 1.91 -4.46 -10.80
CA LEU A 14 2.69 -3.52 -11.62
C LEU A 14 3.85 -4.24 -12.28
N LYS A 15 4.00 -4.05 -13.59
CA LYS A 15 5.20 -4.45 -14.32
C LYS A 15 6.23 -3.34 -14.24
N LEU A 16 7.51 -3.69 -14.12
CA LEU A 16 8.58 -2.69 -13.98
C LEU A 16 8.59 -1.67 -15.11
N GLU A 17 8.35 -2.11 -16.35
CA GLU A 17 8.30 -1.23 -17.53
C GLU A 17 7.16 -0.20 -17.46
N GLU A 18 6.16 -0.43 -16.61
CA GLU A 18 5.03 0.48 -16.41
C GLU A 18 5.23 1.45 -15.24
N TYR A 19 6.35 1.33 -14.51
CA TYR A 19 6.54 2.09 -13.27
C TYR A 19 6.37 3.60 -13.47
N GLY A 20 6.84 4.13 -14.59
CA GLY A 20 6.69 5.56 -14.91
C GLY A 20 5.25 6.06 -14.95
N ARG A 21 4.28 5.17 -15.17
CA ARG A 21 2.86 5.52 -15.18
C ARG A 21 2.31 5.83 -13.78
N CYS A 22 3.05 5.49 -12.73
CA CYS A 22 2.69 5.89 -11.36
C CYS A 22 2.70 7.41 -11.18
N GLN A 23 3.35 8.15 -12.08
CA GLN A 23 3.29 9.62 -12.10
C GLN A 23 1.85 10.13 -12.11
N ASN A 24 0.90 9.37 -12.63
CA ASN A 24 -0.51 9.73 -12.62
C ASN A 24 -1.11 9.73 -11.22
N ILE A 25 -0.51 9.00 -10.27
CA ILE A 25 -0.99 8.89 -8.89
C ILE A 25 -0.23 9.85 -7.97
N TRP A 26 1.09 9.92 -8.11
CA TRP A 26 1.97 10.71 -7.24
C TRP A 26 3.15 11.27 -8.04
N ASN A 27 3.77 12.33 -7.52
CA ASN A 27 4.85 13.00 -8.24
C ASN A 27 6.17 12.25 -8.08
N MET A 28 6.51 11.46 -9.09
CA MET A 28 7.73 10.66 -9.11
C MET A 28 9.00 11.52 -9.15
N LYS A 29 8.91 12.73 -9.66
CA LYS A 29 10.07 13.62 -9.82
C LYS A 29 10.52 14.25 -8.50
N THR A 30 9.60 14.45 -7.58
CA THR A 30 9.87 15.10 -6.29
C THR A 30 10.02 14.11 -5.14
N GLN A 31 9.61 12.86 -5.32
CA GLN A 31 9.74 11.84 -4.27
C GLN A 31 11.18 11.30 -4.25
N PRO A 32 11.93 11.49 -3.13
CA PRO A 32 13.33 11.09 -3.08
C PRO A 32 13.57 9.57 -3.13
N LEU A 33 12.55 8.77 -2.81
CA LEU A 33 12.67 7.31 -2.77
C LEU A 33 12.27 6.63 -4.09
N THR A 34 11.93 7.38 -5.12
CA THR A 34 11.45 6.83 -6.41
C THR A 34 12.40 5.77 -6.97
N GLU A 35 13.70 6.05 -7.01
CA GLU A 35 14.68 5.11 -7.57
C GLU A 35 14.97 3.94 -6.62
N THR A 36 14.91 4.16 -5.32
CA THR A 36 15.02 3.08 -4.33
C THR A 36 13.89 2.07 -4.52
N TRP A 37 12.68 2.54 -4.66
CA TRP A 37 11.53 1.66 -4.90
C TRP A 37 11.60 0.96 -6.24
N ARG A 38 12.13 1.62 -7.27
CA ARG A 38 12.36 0.98 -8.57
C ARG A 38 13.28 -0.25 -8.41
N SER A 39 14.36 -0.09 -7.68
CA SER A 39 15.30 -1.19 -7.41
C SER A 39 14.65 -2.33 -6.63
N GLU A 40 13.82 -2.00 -5.64
CA GLU A 40 13.09 -3.00 -4.87
C GLU A 40 12.07 -3.76 -5.72
N ILE A 41 11.41 -3.09 -6.65
CA ILE A 41 10.48 -3.72 -7.61
C ILE A 41 11.27 -4.66 -8.53
N ALA A 42 12.39 -4.19 -9.06
CA ALA A 42 13.23 -4.98 -9.97
C ALA A 42 13.78 -6.24 -9.31
N SER A 43 14.12 -6.17 -8.02
CA SER A 43 14.63 -7.33 -7.26
C SER A 43 13.53 -8.31 -6.82
N GLY A 44 12.27 -7.93 -6.92
CA GLY A 44 11.15 -8.74 -6.44
C GLY A 44 10.84 -8.56 -4.96
N ASN A 45 11.54 -7.66 -4.26
CA ASN A 45 11.30 -7.41 -2.84
C ASN A 45 10.08 -6.53 -2.57
N ARG A 46 9.69 -5.70 -3.53
CA ARG A 46 8.50 -4.84 -3.47
C ARG A 46 7.52 -5.28 -4.53
N LEU A 47 6.36 -5.78 -4.10
CA LEU A 47 5.27 -6.19 -4.98
C LEU A 47 4.24 -5.07 -4.99
N VAL A 48 4.19 -4.34 -6.08
CA VAL A 48 3.28 -3.20 -6.23
C VAL A 48 2.03 -3.65 -6.98
N PHE A 49 0.87 -3.21 -6.48
CA PHE A 49 -0.42 -3.45 -7.11
C PHE A 49 -1.07 -2.11 -7.43
N ILE A 50 -1.66 -2.03 -8.61
CA ILE A 50 -2.27 -0.80 -9.11
C ILE A 50 -3.78 -0.98 -9.21
N TYR A 51 -4.51 -0.04 -8.59
CA TYR A 51 -5.94 0.10 -8.77
C TYR A 51 -6.17 0.92 -10.04
N LYS A 52 -6.84 0.32 -11.01
CA LYS A 52 -7.08 0.94 -12.31
C LYS A 52 -8.57 1.17 -12.53
N ILE A 53 -8.91 2.29 -13.13
CA ILE A 53 -10.24 2.57 -13.65
C ILE A 53 -10.09 2.80 -15.14
N ASN A 54 -10.70 1.93 -15.95
CA ASN A 54 -10.57 1.96 -17.41
C ASN A 54 -9.10 2.04 -17.89
N GLY A 55 -8.22 1.28 -17.22
CA GLY A 55 -6.79 1.25 -17.53
C GLY A 55 -5.97 2.42 -16.97
N GLU A 56 -6.60 3.43 -16.41
CA GLU A 56 -5.91 4.56 -15.79
C GLU A 56 -5.41 4.20 -14.38
N PHE A 57 -4.17 4.57 -14.08
CA PHE A 57 -3.57 4.35 -12.76
C PHE A 57 -4.16 5.33 -11.74
N ILE A 58 -4.90 4.81 -10.77
CA ILE A 58 -5.64 5.60 -9.78
C ILE A 58 -5.12 5.41 -8.37
N GLY A 59 -4.70 4.22 -8.03
CA GLY A 59 -4.21 3.90 -6.69
C GLY A 59 -3.06 2.91 -6.73
N GLU A 60 -2.24 2.94 -5.70
CA GLU A 60 -1.08 2.09 -5.56
C GLU A 60 -0.98 1.57 -4.13
N GLY A 61 -0.59 0.32 -3.99
CA GLY A 61 -0.24 -0.27 -2.71
C GLY A 61 0.81 -1.34 -2.91
N ALA A 62 1.63 -1.58 -1.91
CA ALA A 62 2.75 -2.50 -2.04
C ALA A 62 2.88 -3.43 -0.85
N LEU A 63 3.36 -4.65 -1.12
CA LEU A 63 3.86 -5.58 -0.12
C LEU A 63 5.38 -5.61 -0.22
N VAL A 64 6.07 -5.35 0.89
CA VAL A 64 7.53 -5.47 0.98
C VAL A 64 7.85 -6.72 1.77
N LEU A 65 8.64 -7.62 1.18
CA LEU A 65 8.89 -8.94 1.77
C LEU A 65 9.97 -8.90 2.84
N GLU A 66 11.02 -8.11 2.63
CA GLU A 66 12.13 -7.95 3.55
C GLU A 66 12.52 -6.49 3.71
N ALA A 67 12.50 -6.00 4.93
CA ALA A 67 12.96 -4.68 5.33
C ALA A 67 13.94 -4.84 6.48
N ASP A 68 14.80 -3.86 6.69
CA ASP A 68 15.79 -3.89 7.78
C ASP A 68 15.13 -3.84 9.16
N ASP A 69 13.95 -3.23 9.24
CA ASP A 69 13.22 -3.06 10.48
C ASP A 69 12.38 -4.32 10.79
N PRO A 70 12.71 -5.05 11.88
CA PRO A 70 11.98 -6.27 12.25
C PRO A 70 10.54 -6.02 12.72
N ASP A 71 10.17 -4.77 13.02
CA ASP A 71 8.77 -4.44 13.26
C ASP A 71 7.95 -4.58 11.99
N TYR A 72 8.54 -4.28 10.83
CA TYR A 72 7.84 -4.33 9.55
C TYR A 72 7.87 -5.69 8.88
N THR A 73 8.98 -6.42 8.95
CA THR A 73 9.06 -7.73 8.31
C THR A 73 9.78 -8.75 9.18
N ILE A 74 9.28 -9.99 9.10
CA ILE A 74 9.98 -11.19 9.58
C ILE A 74 9.87 -12.19 8.42
N PRO A 75 10.99 -12.64 7.83
CA PRO A 75 10.94 -13.51 6.66
C PRO A 75 10.02 -14.72 6.84
N GLY A 76 9.14 -14.93 5.87
CA GLY A 76 8.18 -16.04 5.89
C GLY A 76 7.03 -15.90 6.88
N ARG A 77 6.99 -14.88 7.71
CA ARG A 77 5.96 -14.72 8.73
C ARG A 77 5.22 -13.40 8.68
N ARG A 78 5.96 -12.28 8.58
CA ARG A 78 5.40 -10.92 8.60
C ARG A 78 5.77 -10.18 7.34
N VAL A 79 4.78 -9.61 6.68
CA VAL A 79 4.96 -8.77 5.48
C VAL A 79 4.59 -7.33 5.81
N TYR A 80 5.25 -6.39 5.15
CA TYR A 80 5.01 -4.96 5.33
C TYR A 80 4.11 -4.45 4.21
N ILE A 81 2.97 -3.84 4.59
CA ILE A 81 2.13 -3.09 3.66
C ILE A 81 2.67 -1.68 3.61
N SER A 82 3.27 -1.35 2.48
CA SER A 82 3.94 -0.08 2.25
C SER A 82 3.17 0.76 1.25
N ARG A 83 3.06 2.05 1.53
CA ARG A 83 2.68 3.05 0.56
C ARG A 83 1.33 2.80 -0.13
N MET A 84 0.27 2.86 0.64
CA MET A 84 -1.07 2.96 0.07
C MET A 84 -1.38 4.41 -0.27
N ILE A 85 -1.51 4.71 -1.54
CA ILE A 85 -1.79 6.06 -2.01
C ILE A 85 -2.86 6.04 -3.10
N VAL A 86 -3.79 6.97 -3.05
CA VAL A 86 -4.86 7.15 -4.03
C VAL A 86 -4.73 8.54 -4.65
N LYS A 87 -4.90 8.61 -5.96
CA LYS A 87 -4.90 9.87 -6.70
C LYS A 87 -5.89 10.85 -6.04
N LYS A 88 -5.46 12.08 -5.85
CA LYS A 88 -6.16 13.08 -5.04
C LYS A 88 -7.64 13.22 -5.42
N GLU A 89 -7.96 13.27 -6.73
CA GLU A 89 -9.32 13.45 -7.23
C GLU A 89 -10.24 12.25 -6.96
N TYR A 90 -9.66 11.11 -6.59
CA TYR A 90 -10.39 9.86 -6.34
C TYR A 90 -10.45 9.47 -4.86
N ARG A 91 -9.95 10.33 -3.97
CA ARG A 91 -10.00 10.08 -2.53
C ARG A 91 -11.42 10.15 -1.98
N ASN A 92 -11.64 9.51 -0.82
CA ASN A 92 -12.93 9.46 -0.13
C ASN A 92 -14.04 8.73 -0.91
N ARG A 93 -13.65 7.74 -1.73
CA ARG A 93 -14.57 6.91 -2.51
C ARG A 93 -14.44 5.42 -2.19
N GLY A 94 -13.74 5.07 -1.10
CA GLY A 94 -13.57 3.69 -0.67
C GLY A 94 -12.48 2.92 -1.40
N ILE A 95 -11.67 3.55 -2.24
CA ILE A 95 -10.60 2.89 -3.00
C ILE A 95 -9.52 2.35 -2.05
N GLY A 96 -9.13 3.14 -1.05
CA GLY A 96 -8.15 2.72 -0.04
C GLY A 96 -8.59 1.46 0.70
N SER A 97 -9.87 1.37 1.05
CA SER A 97 -10.43 0.17 1.70
C SER A 97 -10.35 -1.05 0.80
N LYS A 98 -10.67 -0.90 -0.48
CA LYS A 98 -10.61 -1.99 -1.45
C LYS A 98 -9.20 -2.47 -1.67
N MET A 99 -8.24 -1.55 -1.75
CA MET A 99 -6.83 -1.89 -1.90
C MET A 99 -6.29 -2.59 -0.66
N LEU A 100 -6.63 -2.10 0.53
CA LEU A 100 -6.18 -2.72 1.77
C LEU A 100 -6.71 -4.15 1.90
N ALA A 101 -7.99 -4.36 1.61
CA ALA A 101 -8.58 -5.70 1.59
C ALA A 101 -7.86 -6.62 0.61
N PHE A 102 -7.54 -6.12 -0.58
CA PHE A 102 -6.80 -6.87 -1.59
C PHE A 102 -5.40 -7.26 -1.10
N LEU A 103 -4.66 -6.32 -0.52
CA LEU A 103 -3.30 -6.57 -0.04
C LEU A 103 -3.27 -7.57 1.12
N ILE A 104 -4.23 -7.49 2.03
CA ILE A 104 -4.37 -8.46 3.13
C ILE A 104 -4.63 -9.85 2.57
N GLU A 105 -5.55 -9.99 1.64
CA GLU A 105 -5.86 -11.28 1.03
C GLU A 105 -4.67 -11.83 0.26
N LYS A 106 -3.95 -10.98 -0.46
CA LYS A 106 -2.74 -11.37 -1.18
C LYS A 106 -1.66 -11.86 -0.23
N ALA A 107 -1.47 -11.19 0.90
CA ALA A 107 -0.52 -11.61 1.93
C ALA A 107 -0.88 -13.00 2.49
N LYS A 108 -2.16 -13.26 2.72
CA LYS A 108 -2.64 -14.60 3.14
C LYS A 108 -2.33 -15.66 2.10
N GLU A 109 -2.63 -15.38 0.83
CA GLU A 109 -2.35 -16.30 -0.28
C GLU A 109 -0.88 -16.65 -0.39
N MET A 110 -0.01 -15.70 -0.06
CA MET A 110 1.45 -15.89 -0.06
C MET A 110 1.96 -16.64 1.16
N GLY A 111 1.10 -16.96 2.12
CA GLY A 111 1.45 -17.73 3.31
C GLY A 111 1.91 -16.92 4.50
N PHE A 112 1.78 -15.59 4.50
CA PHE A 112 2.13 -14.77 5.65
C PHE A 112 1.10 -14.92 6.77
N ALA A 113 1.57 -14.90 8.01
CA ALA A 113 0.74 -14.98 9.21
C ALA A 113 0.42 -13.61 9.80
N GLU A 114 1.18 -12.59 9.42
CA GLU A 114 1.09 -11.24 9.97
C GLU A 114 1.34 -10.20 8.89
N ALA A 115 0.68 -9.05 9.01
CA ALA A 115 0.93 -7.88 8.19
C ALA A 115 1.16 -6.67 9.09
N ALA A 116 2.19 -5.88 8.79
CA ALA A 116 2.50 -4.66 9.52
C ALA A 116 2.34 -3.44 8.61
N ILE A 117 2.01 -2.31 9.23
CA ILE A 117 1.80 -1.04 8.53
C ILE A 117 2.23 0.13 9.41
N GLY A 118 2.79 1.17 8.81
CA GLY A 118 3.10 2.41 9.51
C GLY A 118 2.02 3.45 9.26
N VAL A 119 1.75 4.30 10.24
CA VAL A 119 0.77 5.38 10.09
C VAL A 119 1.13 6.57 10.97
N ASP A 120 1.11 7.77 10.40
CA ASP A 120 1.29 8.99 11.15
C ASP A 120 0.10 9.22 12.08
N LYS A 121 0.36 9.67 13.31
CA LYS A 121 -0.68 9.86 14.32
C LYS A 121 -1.70 10.92 13.93
N ASP A 122 -1.29 11.91 13.14
CA ASP A 122 -2.18 12.97 12.64
C ASP A 122 -3.00 12.56 11.41
N ASN A 123 -2.71 11.41 10.82
CA ASN A 123 -3.51 10.88 9.72
C ASN A 123 -4.70 10.08 10.27
N ALA A 124 -5.69 10.80 10.78
CA ALA A 124 -6.84 10.20 11.45
C ALA A 124 -7.64 9.26 10.54
N ASN A 125 -7.77 9.61 9.25
CA ASN A 125 -8.52 8.78 8.29
C ASN A 125 -7.84 7.43 8.06
N ALA A 126 -6.52 7.43 7.86
CA ALA A 126 -5.77 6.18 7.66
C ALA A 126 -5.77 5.34 8.94
N LEU A 127 -5.56 5.98 10.10
CA LEU A 127 -5.56 5.28 11.38
C LEU A 127 -6.90 4.59 11.65
N HIS A 128 -8.00 5.29 11.39
CA HIS A 128 -9.34 4.72 11.52
C HIS A 128 -9.52 3.52 10.58
N LEU A 129 -9.12 3.67 9.33
CA LEU A 129 -9.21 2.60 8.33
C LEU A 129 -8.42 1.38 8.74
N TYR A 130 -7.17 1.56 9.16
CA TYR A 130 -6.29 0.43 9.53
C TYR A 130 -6.83 -0.30 10.75
N ARG A 131 -7.29 0.42 11.77
CA ARG A 131 -7.91 -0.17 12.96
C ARG A 131 -9.17 -0.95 12.60
N LYS A 132 -10.00 -0.41 11.72
CA LYS A 132 -11.20 -1.08 11.23
C LYS A 132 -10.88 -2.41 10.53
N PHE A 133 -9.75 -2.47 9.83
CA PHE A 133 -9.30 -3.71 9.16
C PHE A 133 -8.54 -4.66 10.09
N GLY A 134 -8.41 -4.33 11.37
CA GLY A 134 -7.83 -5.23 12.35
C GLY A 134 -6.36 -5.00 12.69
N PHE A 135 -5.77 -3.89 12.25
CA PHE A 135 -4.42 -3.48 12.65
C PHE A 135 -4.50 -2.83 14.03
N THR A 136 -4.66 -3.66 15.06
CA THR A 136 -4.96 -3.21 16.43
C THR A 136 -3.81 -3.41 17.40
N GLU A 137 -2.82 -4.22 17.05
CA GLU A 137 -1.65 -4.45 17.88
C GLU A 137 -0.60 -3.39 17.58
N VAL A 138 -0.12 -2.68 18.61
CA VAL A 138 0.86 -1.60 18.46
C VAL A 138 2.25 -2.18 18.67
N LEU A 139 3.07 -2.16 17.61
CA LEU A 139 4.47 -2.59 17.67
C LEU A 139 5.40 -1.46 18.08
N PHE A 140 5.05 -0.23 17.71
CA PHE A 140 5.83 0.96 18.00
C PHE A 140 4.92 2.16 18.15
N ASP A 141 5.19 2.99 19.13
CA ASP A 141 4.51 4.25 19.39
C ASP A 141 5.61 5.27 19.71
N GLY A 142 5.89 6.17 18.78
CA GLY A 142 6.98 7.11 18.98
C GLY A 142 7.02 8.17 17.88
N ALA A 143 8.20 8.72 17.68
CA ALA A 143 8.42 9.80 16.74
C ALA A 143 9.77 9.64 16.02
N ASP A 144 9.84 10.18 14.81
CA ASP A 144 11.08 10.38 14.08
C ASP A 144 11.18 11.85 13.65
N GLU A 145 12.09 12.17 12.73
CA GLU A 145 12.28 13.52 12.21
C GLU A 145 11.06 14.08 11.48
N TYR A 146 10.11 13.21 11.05
CA TYR A 146 8.90 13.59 10.33
C TYR A 146 7.67 13.71 11.22
N GLY A 147 7.76 13.34 12.49
CA GLY A 147 6.67 13.44 13.46
C GLY A 147 6.37 12.15 14.20
N GLU A 148 5.25 12.14 14.89
CA GLU A 148 4.80 10.99 15.67
C GLU A 148 4.06 9.99 14.79
N PHE A 149 4.33 8.70 15.01
CA PHE A 149 3.70 7.63 14.23
C PHE A 149 3.57 6.34 15.03
N TYR A 150 2.72 5.44 14.52
CA TYR A 150 2.59 4.06 14.99
C TYR A 150 3.10 3.09 13.95
N LYS A 151 3.61 1.95 14.41
CA LYS A 151 3.69 0.73 13.60
C LYS A 151 2.65 -0.23 14.16
N LEU A 152 1.74 -0.68 13.30
CA LEU A 152 0.60 -1.50 13.69
C LEU A 152 0.71 -2.88 13.06
N LEU A 153 0.17 -3.87 13.76
CA LEU A 153 0.17 -5.27 13.33
C LEU A 153 -1.25 -5.81 13.25
N LYS A 154 -1.48 -6.60 12.22
CA LYS A 154 -2.65 -7.46 12.08
C LYS A 154 -2.20 -8.90 11.94
N ARG A 155 -2.84 -9.80 12.67
CA ARG A 155 -2.68 -11.25 12.44
C ARG A 155 -3.65 -11.69 11.36
N ILE A 156 -3.14 -12.43 10.39
CA ILE A 156 -3.93 -12.79 9.20
C ILE A 156 -3.95 -14.30 8.94
#